data_a0b524278b0902aa80c94ef820aaf033
#
_entry.id   a0b524278b0902aa80c94ef820aaf033
#
_cell.length_a   1.000
_cell.length_b   1.000
_cell.length_c   1.000
_cell.angle_alpha   90.00
_cell.angle_beta   90.00
_cell.angle_gamma   90.00
#
_symmetry.space_group_name_H-M   'P 1'
#
loop_
_entity.id
_entity.type
_entity.pdbx_description
1 polymer ?
#
loop_
_entity_poly.entity_id
_entity_poly.type
_entity_poly.pdbx_seq_one_letter_code
_entity_poly.pdbx_strand_id
1 'polypeptide(L)'
;PAKPSSPPAEPPVTSSVELQSEEELRDRAQRGDAEAMAAMVRRLGSDPEYAEEAFALLAQLARCEPERTAALRDLTERAKHAGASALARICEQILSLFDAQYTAHPRVAFGSRELPPEDLWQLLSPERDAGLSRLLQLIWQHARLLPQLRPAARFQTLGDAATPSDERAILSAFARVTSLLGRSEAVLHVKTNVAQDVSALPGPPATLVVRAGLTDAASLEFQLARALVACDPEHALVTALNERAARRLFTAVTLAFGTPSPETPLSLSDRALSLQLRATIAKPAQLELRQLVATHAGQLDYPRLRKSAELAAVRAGLLVSGDVRTSLLSLARMQSSLNECDVETETGYARACVESPTFAELVRCALSLPFIGLTELALPQHWDESA
;
A
#
# COMPACT_ATOMS: atom_id res chain seq x y z
N PRO A 1 -56.16 -27.61 -24.75
CA PRO A 1 -55.27 -26.53 -24.40
C PRO A 1 -53.83 -26.90 -24.74
N ALA A 2 -53.29 -26.22 -25.79
CA ALA A 2 -51.95 -26.39 -26.29
C ALA A 2 -50.97 -25.80 -25.29
N LYS A 3 -49.86 -26.54 -24.99
CA LYS A 3 -48.71 -26.05 -24.22
C LYS A 3 -48.03 -24.92 -25.02
N PRO A 4 -47.61 -23.83 -24.33
CA PRO A 4 -46.82 -22.81 -24.99
C PRO A 4 -45.43 -23.38 -25.30
N SER A 5 -45.01 -23.27 -26.56
CA SER A 5 -43.67 -23.62 -27.03
C SER A 5 -42.66 -22.68 -26.39
N SER A 6 -41.60 -23.25 -25.79
CA SER A 6 -40.45 -22.52 -25.27
C SER A 6 -39.78 -21.68 -26.37
N PRO A 7 -39.36 -20.46 -26.10
CA PRO A 7 -38.62 -19.68 -27.05
C PRO A 7 -37.29 -20.36 -27.43
N PRO A 8 -36.82 -20.19 -28.69
CA PRO A 8 -35.56 -20.79 -29.09
C PRO A 8 -34.41 -20.20 -28.26
N ALA A 9 -33.48 -21.06 -27.85
CA ALA A 9 -32.27 -20.67 -27.15
C ALA A 9 -31.49 -19.67 -28.02
N GLU A 10 -31.19 -18.51 -27.47
CA GLU A 10 -30.28 -17.55 -28.09
C GLU A 10 -28.94 -18.22 -28.35
N PRO A 11 -28.32 -18.03 -29.53
CA PRO A 11 -27.00 -18.56 -29.81
C PRO A 11 -25.99 -17.94 -28.83
N PRO A 12 -24.95 -18.70 -28.41
CA PRO A 12 -23.93 -18.16 -27.52
C PRO A 12 -23.30 -16.93 -28.17
N VAL A 13 -23.31 -15.82 -27.44
CA VAL A 13 -22.66 -14.57 -27.85
C VAL A 13 -21.15 -14.87 -27.85
N THR A 14 -20.62 -15.23 -29.01
CA THR A 14 -19.17 -15.26 -29.24
C THR A 14 -18.65 -13.85 -29.00
N SER A 15 -17.82 -13.68 -27.99
CA SER A 15 -17.31 -12.34 -27.64
C SER A 15 -16.59 -11.77 -28.87
N SER A 16 -16.86 -10.51 -29.20
CA SER A 16 -16.28 -9.82 -30.36
C SER A 16 -14.74 -9.80 -30.38
N VAL A 17 -14.12 -10.15 -29.25
CA VAL A 17 -12.66 -10.22 -29.06
C VAL A 17 -12.05 -11.46 -29.75
N GLU A 18 -12.78 -12.56 -29.91
CA GLU A 18 -12.27 -13.79 -30.54
C GLU A 18 -12.09 -13.66 -32.06
N LEU A 19 -12.72 -12.65 -32.69
CA LEU A 19 -12.64 -12.38 -34.13
C LEU A 19 -11.54 -11.39 -34.49
N GLN A 20 -10.84 -10.79 -33.53
CA GLN A 20 -9.80 -9.80 -33.81
C GLN A 20 -8.50 -10.47 -34.28
N SER A 21 -7.73 -9.73 -35.09
CA SER A 21 -6.40 -10.18 -35.51
C SER A 21 -5.46 -10.25 -34.31
N GLU A 22 -4.47 -11.14 -34.39
CA GLU A 22 -3.47 -11.28 -33.32
C GLU A 22 -2.70 -9.97 -33.08
N GLU A 23 -2.41 -9.23 -34.16
CA GLU A 23 -1.71 -7.94 -34.08
C GLU A 23 -2.54 -6.88 -33.33
N GLU A 24 -3.84 -6.81 -33.59
CA GLU A 24 -4.75 -5.91 -32.86
C GLU A 24 -4.87 -6.28 -31.39
N LEU A 25 -4.94 -7.58 -31.08
CA LEU A 25 -4.97 -8.05 -29.68
C LEU A 25 -3.66 -7.73 -28.96
N ARG A 26 -2.51 -7.96 -29.62
CA ARG A 26 -1.19 -7.66 -29.05
C ARG A 26 -1.02 -6.17 -28.76
N ASP A 27 -1.44 -5.31 -29.68
CA ASP A 27 -1.37 -3.86 -29.52
C ASP A 27 -2.30 -3.35 -28.39
N ARG A 28 -3.49 -3.93 -28.22
CA ARG A 28 -4.39 -3.65 -27.10
C ARG A 28 -3.82 -4.16 -25.77
N ALA A 29 -3.28 -5.36 -25.76
CA ALA A 29 -2.66 -5.95 -24.56
C ALA A 29 -1.46 -5.11 -24.07
N GLN A 30 -0.63 -4.60 -25.00
CA GLN A 30 0.49 -3.69 -24.67
C GLN A 30 0.00 -2.36 -24.08
N ARG A 31 -1.20 -1.91 -24.44
CA ARG A 31 -1.84 -0.72 -23.83
C ARG A 31 -2.53 -1.01 -22.48
N GLY A 32 -2.45 -2.24 -21.98
CA GLY A 32 -3.00 -2.62 -20.69
C GLY A 32 -4.46 -3.09 -20.71
N ASP A 33 -5.00 -3.42 -21.89
CA ASP A 33 -6.36 -3.95 -22.02
C ASP A 33 -6.42 -5.39 -21.53
N ALA A 34 -7.08 -5.61 -20.41
CA ALA A 34 -7.14 -6.90 -19.70
C ALA A 34 -7.86 -7.99 -20.51
N GLU A 35 -8.90 -7.65 -21.27
CA GLU A 35 -9.60 -8.61 -22.12
C GLU A 35 -8.70 -9.07 -23.28
N ALA A 36 -7.95 -8.14 -23.85
CA ALA A 36 -6.97 -8.46 -24.89
C ALA A 36 -5.83 -9.32 -24.34
N MET A 37 -5.31 -8.99 -23.13
CA MET A 37 -4.32 -9.83 -22.44
C MET A 37 -4.85 -11.24 -22.20
N ALA A 38 -6.07 -11.39 -21.68
CA ALA A 38 -6.69 -12.68 -21.45
C ALA A 38 -6.89 -13.49 -22.75
N ALA A 39 -7.29 -12.82 -23.83
CA ALA A 39 -7.43 -13.44 -25.14
C ALA A 39 -6.07 -13.92 -25.71
N MET A 40 -5.02 -13.08 -25.56
CA MET A 40 -3.66 -13.44 -25.97
C MET A 40 -3.11 -14.63 -25.15
N VAL A 41 -3.31 -14.64 -23.83
CA VAL A 41 -2.90 -15.76 -22.96
C VAL A 41 -3.54 -17.08 -23.42
N ARG A 42 -4.84 -17.07 -23.75
CA ARG A 42 -5.53 -18.27 -24.28
C ARG A 42 -4.95 -18.72 -25.62
N ARG A 43 -4.65 -17.76 -26.50
CA ARG A 43 -4.15 -18.05 -27.85
C ARG A 43 -2.71 -18.56 -27.86
N LEU A 44 -1.83 -17.91 -27.11
CA LEU A 44 -0.41 -18.26 -27.02
C LEU A 44 -0.13 -19.41 -26.05
N GLY A 45 -1.00 -19.60 -25.07
CA GLY A 45 -0.77 -20.53 -23.97
C GLY A 45 -0.72 -22.02 -24.35
N SER A 46 -1.15 -22.38 -25.56
CA SER A 46 -1.08 -23.73 -26.12
C SER A 46 0.17 -23.99 -26.96
N ASP A 47 0.94 -22.96 -27.27
CA ASP A 47 2.14 -23.07 -28.11
C ASP A 47 3.39 -22.92 -27.25
N PRO A 48 4.27 -23.94 -27.17
CA PRO A 48 5.52 -23.88 -26.39
C PRO A 48 6.46 -22.76 -26.83
N GLU A 49 6.42 -22.35 -28.11
CA GLU A 49 7.27 -21.26 -28.63
C GLU A 49 6.96 -19.92 -27.98
N TYR A 50 5.69 -19.70 -27.59
CA TYR A 50 5.22 -18.46 -26.97
C TYR A 50 4.99 -18.57 -25.46
N ALA A 51 5.49 -19.63 -24.81
CA ALA A 51 5.26 -19.87 -23.39
C ALA A 51 5.72 -18.72 -22.49
N GLU A 52 6.86 -18.10 -22.78
CA GLU A 52 7.40 -16.95 -22.02
C GLU A 52 6.54 -15.70 -22.20
N GLU A 53 6.10 -15.40 -23.43
CA GLU A 53 5.21 -14.27 -23.72
C GLU A 53 3.85 -14.45 -23.02
N ALA A 54 3.28 -15.65 -23.10
CA ALA A 54 2.03 -15.99 -22.43
C ALA A 54 2.15 -15.88 -20.90
N PHE A 55 3.28 -16.27 -20.32
CA PHE A 55 3.55 -16.16 -18.89
C PHE A 55 3.67 -14.68 -18.46
N ALA A 56 4.40 -13.86 -19.21
CA ALA A 56 4.54 -12.43 -18.93
C ALA A 56 3.20 -11.69 -18.99
N LEU A 57 2.38 -11.99 -20.03
CA LEU A 57 1.03 -11.43 -20.16
C LEU A 57 0.10 -11.86 -19.02
N LEU A 58 0.18 -13.10 -18.59
CA LEU A 58 -0.61 -13.62 -17.47
C LEU A 58 -0.23 -12.95 -16.14
N ALA A 59 1.07 -12.76 -15.90
CA ALA A 59 1.56 -12.03 -14.73
C ALA A 59 1.11 -10.55 -14.76
N GLN A 60 1.08 -9.95 -15.95
CA GLN A 60 0.55 -8.59 -16.12
C GLN A 60 -0.96 -8.54 -15.87
N LEU A 61 -1.72 -9.47 -16.41
CA LEU A 61 -3.18 -9.57 -16.21
C LEU A 61 -3.53 -9.71 -14.72
N ALA A 62 -2.86 -10.61 -14.01
CA ALA A 62 -3.08 -10.82 -12.57
C ALA A 62 -2.77 -9.56 -11.74
N ARG A 63 -1.82 -8.73 -12.18
CA ARG A 63 -1.53 -7.42 -11.56
C ARG A 63 -2.56 -6.36 -11.90
N CYS A 64 -3.01 -6.29 -13.15
CA CYS A 64 -4.00 -5.30 -13.57
C CYS A 64 -5.38 -5.57 -12.95
N GLU A 65 -5.80 -6.83 -12.92
CA GLU A 65 -7.11 -7.28 -12.43
C GLU A 65 -6.94 -8.37 -11.36
N PRO A 66 -6.51 -7.99 -10.14
CA PRO A 66 -6.26 -8.94 -9.06
C PRO A 66 -7.51 -9.69 -8.58
N GLU A 67 -8.71 -9.20 -8.92
CA GLU A 67 -9.99 -9.86 -8.68
C GLU A 67 -10.21 -11.09 -9.58
N ARG A 68 -9.49 -11.25 -10.66
CA ARG A 68 -9.56 -12.43 -11.56
C ARG A 68 -8.80 -13.61 -10.96
N THR A 69 -9.42 -14.33 -10.07
CA THR A 69 -8.82 -15.48 -9.37
C THR A 69 -8.38 -16.61 -10.31
N ALA A 70 -9.05 -16.78 -11.44
CA ALA A 70 -8.64 -17.74 -12.48
C ALA A 70 -7.24 -17.40 -13.03
N ALA A 71 -6.94 -16.10 -13.27
CA ALA A 71 -5.62 -15.69 -13.74
C ALA A 71 -4.53 -15.97 -12.68
N LEU A 72 -4.84 -15.80 -11.38
CA LEU A 72 -3.93 -16.17 -10.30
C LEU A 72 -3.65 -17.67 -10.24
N ARG A 73 -4.68 -18.53 -10.43
CA ARG A 73 -4.51 -19.99 -10.49
C ARG A 73 -3.63 -20.41 -11.66
N ASP A 74 -3.92 -19.90 -12.86
CA ASP A 74 -3.12 -20.20 -14.06
C ASP A 74 -1.67 -19.70 -13.89
N LEU A 75 -1.49 -18.52 -13.29
CA LEU A 75 -0.16 -17.97 -13.00
C LEU A 75 0.62 -18.87 -12.03
N THR A 76 -0.05 -19.37 -10.99
CA THR A 76 0.55 -20.27 -10.01
C THR A 76 1.09 -21.54 -10.67
N GLU A 77 0.27 -22.21 -11.48
CA GLU A 77 0.68 -23.45 -12.15
C GLU A 77 1.83 -23.22 -13.14
N ARG A 78 1.76 -22.15 -13.93
CA ARG A 78 2.85 -21.80 -14.85
C ARG A 78 4.13 -21.39 -14.11
N ALA A 79 4.03 -20.66 -13.01
CA ALA A 79 5.18 -20.30 -12.18
C ALA A 79 5.89 -21.53 -11.60
N LYS A 80 5.13 -22.53 -11.14
CA LYS A 80 5.67 -23.82 -10.69
C LYS A 80 6.43 -24.54 -11.81
N HIS A 81 5.82 -24.65 -12.98
CA HIS A 81 6.45 -25.31 -14.13
C HIS A 81 7.71 -24.57 -14.63
N ALA A 82 7.73 -23.24 -14.54
CA ALA A 82 8.86 -22.42 -14.93
C ALA A 82 9.96 -22.32 -13.84
N GLY A 83 9.76 -22.96 -12.68
CA GLY A 83 10.69 -22.85 -11.55
C GLY A 83 10.72 -21.47 -10.88
N ALA A 84 9.75 -20.58 -11.14
CA ALA A 84 9.61 -19.27 -10.53
C ALA A 84 9.02 -19.37 -9.11
N SER A 85 9.78 -19.98 -8.19
CA SER A 85 9.31 -20.41 -6.87
C SER A 85 8.80 -19.27 -6.00
N ALA A 86 9.42 -18.09 -6.04
CA ALA A 86 8.96 -16.91 -5.29
C ALA A 86 7.57 -16.45 -5.76
N LEU A 87 7.35 -16.37 -7.07
CA LEU A 87 6.07 -15.97 -7.64
C LEU A 87 4.98 -17.00 -7.35
N ALA A 88 5.26 -18.31 -7.54
CA ALA A 88 4.34 -19.38 -7.21
C ALA A 88 3.89 -19.30 -5.75
N ARG A 89 4.85 -19.14 -4.83
CA ARG A 89 4.59 -18.99 -3.39
C ARG A 89 3.72 -17.78 -3.05
N ILE A 90 3.97 -16.63 -3.67
CA ILE A 90 3.15 -15.42 -3.47
C ILE A 90 1.72 -15.66 -3.94
N CYS A 91 1.54 -16.23 -5.13
CA CYS A 91 0.22 -16.57 -5.65
C CYS A 91 -0.51 -17.58 -4.75
N GLU A 92 0.19 -18.62 -4.26
CA GLU A 92 -0.38 -19.60 -3.33
C GLU A 92 -0.79 -18.98 -1.98
N GLN A 93 -0.02 -18.02 -1.44
CA GLN A 93 -0.42 -17.29 -0.25
C GLN A 93 -1.70 -16.47 -0.48
N ILE A 94 -1.88 -15.87 -1.66
CA ILE A 94 -3.12 -15.16 -2.01
C ILE A 94 -4.28 -16.15 -2.14
N LEU A 95 -4.10 -17.21 -2.91
CA LEU A 95 -5.14 -18.20 -3.15
C LEU A 95 -5.55 -18.96 -1.87
N SER A 96 -4.61 -19.22 -0.96
CA SER A 96 -4.87 -19.86 0.34
C SER A 96 -5.80 -19.08 1.26
N LEU A 97 -6.14 -17.84 0.92
CA LEU A 97 -7.17 -17.07 1.65
C LEU A 97 -8.53 -17.75 1.54
N PHE A 98 -8.89 -18.22 0.35
CA PHE A 98 -10.24 -18.67 0.01
C PHE A 98 -10.29 -20.05 -0.63
N ASP A 99 -9.15 -20.69 -0.88
CA ASP A 99 -9.08 -22.00 -1.52
C ASP A 99 -8.13 -22.93 -0.74
N ALA A 100 -8.71 -23.90 -0.04
CA ALA A 100 -7.98 -24.86 0.81
C ALA A 100 -7.06 -25.82 0.05
N GLN A 101 -7.10 -25.84 -1.29
CA GLN A 101 -6.17 -26.63 -2.10
C GLN A 101 -4.75 -26.04 -2.09
N TYR A 102 -4.63 -24.74 -1.80
CA TYR A 102 -3.35 -24.05 -1.77
C TYR A 102 -2.79 -23.98 -0.36
N THR A 103 -1.49 -24.24 -0.25
CA THR A 103 -0.81 -24.24 1.04
C THR A 103 -0.54 -22.82 1.52
N ALA A 104 -0.89 -22.54 2.77
CA ALA A 104 -0.42 -21.33 3.43
C ALA A 104 1.07 -21.49 3.74
N HIS A 105 1.92 -20.92 2.91
CA HIS A 105 3.36 -20.95 3.12
C HIS A 105 3.77 -20.15 4.37
N PRO A 106 4.82 -20.55 5.09
CA PRO A 106 5.36 -19.75 6.17
C PRO A 106 5.84 -18.39 5.64
N ARG A 107 5.81 -17.38 6.48
CA ARG A 107 6.26 -16.02 6.11
C ARG A 107 7.70 -16.02 5.61
N VAL A 108 8.03 -15.13 4.69
CA VAL A 108 9.39 -14.87 4.27
C VAL A 108 10.02 -13.89 5.25
N ALA A 109 10.99 -14.36 6.02
CA ALA A 109 11.74 -13.47 6.88
C ALA A 109 12.79 -12.73 6.04
N PHE A 110 12.49 -11.51 5.60
CA PHE A 110 13.54 -10.63 5.09
C PHE A 110 14.57 -10.44 6.22
N GLY A 111 15.84 -10.73 5.90
CA GLY A 111 16.91 -10.65 6.89
C GLY A 111 17.02 -9.25 7.50
N SER A 112 17.68 -9.14 8.65
CA SER A 112 17.93 -7.88 9.37
C SER A 112 18.87 -6.91 8.64
N ARG A 113 19.19 -7.13 7.37
CA ARG A 113 19.87 -6.15 6.53
C ARG A 113 18.92 -4.98 6.33
N GLU A 114 19.32 -3.84 6.82
CA GLU A 114 18.70 -2.57 6.46
C GLU A 114 18.68 -2.49 4.93
N LEU A 115 17.50 -2.39 4.35
CA LEU A 115 17.40 -2.06 2.94
C LEU A 115 17.97 -0.64 2.78
N PRO A 116 18.85 -0.39 1.81
CA PRO A 116 19.28 0.98 1.52
C PRO A 116 18.06 1.88 1.39
N PRO A 117 18.08 3.09 1.95
CA PRO A 117 16.91 3.98 1.93
C PRO A 117 16.33 4.23 0.54
N GLU A 118 17.20 4.21 -0.49
CA GLU A 118 16.81 4.40 -1.89
C GLU A 118 15.97 3.22 -2.40
N ASP A 119 16.41 2.00 -2.15
CA ASP A 119 15.69 0.78 -2.54
C ASP A 119 14.37 0.65 -1.77
N LEU A 120 14.38 0.99 -0.48
CA LEU A 120 13.18 1.01 0.34
C LEU A 120 12.14 1.97 -0.26
N TRP A 121 12.53 3.20 -0.61
CA TRP A 121 11.60 4.17 -1.16
C TRP A 121 11.11 3.80 -2.56
N GLN A 122 11.91 3.15 -3.40
CA GLN A 122 11.47 2.62 -4.69
C GLN A 122 10.36 1.58 -4.54
N LEU A 123 10.45 0.75 -3.50
CA LEU A 123 9.40 -0.23 -3.18
C LEU A 123 8.14 0.42 -2.60
N LEU A 124 8.31 1.32 -1.63
CA LEU A 124 7.20 1.92 -0.91
C LEU A 124 6.45 2.96 -1.76
N SER A 125 7.16 3.73 -2.55
CA SER A 125 6.62 4.86 -3.32
C SER A 125 7.34 4.99 -4.67
N PRO A 126 7.08 4.10 -5.65
CA PRO A 126 7.77 4.12 -6.94
C PRO A 126 7.56 5.43 -7.73
N GLU A 127 6.44 6.13 -7.48
CA GLU A 127 6.12 7.43 -8.11
C GLU A 127 6.53 8.63 -7.24
N ARG A 128 7.47 8.43 -6.29
CA ARG A 128 7.88 9.47 -5.36
C ARG A 128 8.56 10.63 -6.09
N ASP A 129 8.01 11.83 -5.91
CA ASP A 129 8.66 13.08 -6.29
C ASP A 129 9.49 13.60 -5.10
N ALA A 130 10.81 13.62 -5.24
CA ALA A 130 11.73 14.03 -4.18
C ALA A 130 11.52 15.51 -3.77
N GLY A 131 11.18 16.39 -4.72
CA GLY A 131 10.91 17.80 -4.45
C GLY A 131 9.62 17.99 -3.65
N LEU A 132 8.55 17.30 -4.04
CA LEU A 132 7.29 17.32 -3.30
C LEU A 132 7.45 16.71 -1.90
N SER A 133 8.15 15.59 -1.77
CA SER A 133 8.46 14.96 -0.47
C SER A 133 9.23 15.94 0.43
N ARG A 134 10.23 16.63 -0.12
CA ARG A 134 10.99 17.64 0.62
C ARG A 134 10.12 18.83 1.04
N LEU A 135 9.22 19.29 0.17
CA LEU A 135 8.25 20.33 0.50
C LEU A 135 7.37 19.90 1.68
N LEU A 136 6.79 18.70 1.64
CA LEU A 136 5.93 18.18 2.72
C LEU A 136 6.70 18.02 4.03
N GLN A 137 7.94 17.53 4.00
CA GLN A 137 8.81 17.42 5.17
C GLN A 137 9.05 18.79 5.82
N LEU A 138 9.40 19.82 5.02
CA LEU A 138 9.63 21.17 5.53
C LEU A 138 8.35 21.77 6.13
N ILE A 139 7.21 21.61 5.45
CA ILE A 139 5.93 22.06 5.97
C ILE A 139 5.66 21.40 7.32
N TRP A 140 5.82 20.06 7.41
CA TRP A 140 5.60 19.31 8.65
C TRP A 140 6.51 19.79 9.77
N GLN A 141 7.81 19.92 9.53
CA GLN A 141 8.79 20.34 10.53
C GLN A 141 8.41 21.66 11.23
N HIS A 142 7.81 22.58 10.49
CA HIS A 142 7.46 23.90 11.00
C HIS A 142 5.99 24.03 11.41
N ALA A 143 5.07 23.52 10.60
CA ALA A 143 3.63 23.66 10.84
C ALA A 143 3.15 22.91 12.08
N ARG A 144 3.74 21.75 12.39
CA ARG A 144 3.40 20.97 13.61
C ARG A 144 3.61 21.74 14.92
N LEU A 145 4.43 22.79 14.90
CA LEU A 145 4.66 23.65 16.06
C LEU A 145 3.53 24.64 16.30
N LEU A 146 2.67 24.87 15.29
CA LEU A 146 1.55 25.80 15.41
C LEU A 146 0.42 25.15 16.24
N PRO A 147 -0.07 25.83 17.32
CA PRO A 147 -1.06 25.24 18.24
C PRO A 147 -2.34 24.73 17.55
N GLN A 148 -2.80 25.45 16.52
CA GLN A 148 -4.02 25.12 15.79
C GLN A 148 -3.85 23.90 14.84
N LEU A 149 -2.64 23.49 14.56
CA LEU A 149 -2.32 22.35 13.70
C LEU A 149 -1.80 21.14 14.48
N ARG A 150 -1.66 21.29 15.81
CA ARG A 150 -1.32 20.14 16.66
C ARG A 150 -2.42 19.10 16.51
N PRO A 151 -2.05 17.84 16.21
CA PRO A 151 -3.01 16.73 16.29
C PRO A 151 -3.72 16.83 17.63
N ALA A 152 -5.05 16.80 17.62
CA ALA A 152 -5.79 16.75 18.89
C ALA A 152 -5.17 15.63 19.71
N ALA A 153 -4.66 15.97 20.91
CA ALA A 153 -3.94 15.03 21.76
C ALA A 153 -4.91 13.94 22.20
N ARG A 154 -5.12 12.94 21.33
CA ARG A 154 -5.96 11.76 21.62
C ARG A 154 -5.38 10.93 22.76
N PHE A 155 -4.13 11.21 23.13
CA PHE A 155 -3.39 10.53 24.17
C PHE A 155 -2.80 11.54 25.16
N GLN A 156 -3.66 12.23 25.92
CA GLN A 156 -3.22 13.25 26.90
C GLN A 156 -2.38 12.65 28.04
N THR A 157 -2.42 11.35 28.23
CA THR A 157 -1.57 10.64 29.22
C THR A 157 -1.08 9.33 28.58
N LEU A 158 0.09 9.38 27.96
CA LEU A 158 0.70 8.18 27.40
C LEU A 158 1.27 7.24 28.49
N GLY A 159 1.23 7.58 29.75
CA GLY A 159 1.81 6.72 30.81
C GLY A 159 3.28 6.35 30.52
N ASP A 160 3.83 5.43 31.28
CA ASP A 160 5.17 4.92 31.07
C ASP A 160 5.26 4.05 29.80
N ALA A 161 6.44 4.04 29.16
CA ALA A 161 6.74 3.13 28.08
C ALA A 161 6.63 1.66 28.55
N ALA A 162 6.32 0.75 27.63
CA ALA A 162 6.15 -0.67 27.95
C ALA A 162 7.33 -1.26 28.73
N THR A 163 7.03 -2.05 29.76
CA THR A 163 8.04 -2.82 30.48
C THR A 163 8.29 -4.17 29.80
N PRO A 164 9.54 -4.66 29.75
CA PRO A 164 9.94 -5.81 28.94
C PRO A 164 9.32 -7.16 29.30
N SER A 165 8.73 -7.32 30.50
CA SER A 165 8.39 -8.65 31.03
C SER A 165 7.13 -9.28 30.42
N ASP A 166 6.14 -8.46 30.02
CA ASP A 166 4.79 -8.97 29.75
C ASP A 166 4.41 -8.95 28.27
N GLU A 167 5.20 -8.30 27.40
CA GLU A 167 4.84 -8.01 26.02
C GLU A 167 5.95 -8.36 24.99
N ARG A 168 6.65 -9.48 25.22
CA ARG A 168 7.80 -9.89 24.37
C ARG A 168 7.49 -9.93 22.88
N ALA A 169 6.31 -10.40 22.49
CA ALA A 169 5.91 -10.47 21.09
C ALA A 169 5.83 -9.07 20.46
N ILE A 170 5.23 -8.10 21.18
CA ILE A 170 5.08 -6.71 20.73
C ILE A 170 6.45 -6.03 20.62
N LEU A 171 7.31 -6.21 21.65
CA LEU A 171 8.66 -5.63 21.66
C LEU A 171 9.53 -6.22 20.54
N SER A 172 9.46 -7.53 20.31
CA SER A 172 10.20 -8.19 19.23
C SER A 172 9.74 -7.70 17.85
N ALA A 173 8.43 -7.61 17.60
CA ALA A 173 7.87 -7.09 16.38
C ALA A 173 8.28 -5.62 16.17
N PHE A 174 8.19 -4.79 17.21
CA PHE A 174 8.59 -3.38 17.13
C PHE A 174 10.08 -3.23 16.81
N ALA A 175 10.97 -3.96 17.49
CA ALA A 175 12.41 -3.93 17.23
C ALA A 175 12.73 -4.34 15.78
N ARG A 176 12.07 -5.38 15.26
CA ARG A 176 12.22 -5.82 13.88
C ARG A 176 11.76 -4.74 12.89
N VAL A 177 10.55 -4.17 13.10
CA VAL A 177 9.98 -3.13 12.23
C VAL A 177 10.88 -1.90 12.18
N THR A 178 11.31 -1.39 13.33
CA THR A 178 12.17 -0.20 13.41
C THR A 178 13.54 -0.43 12.80
N SER A 179 14.10 -1.63 12.96
CA SER A 179 15.37 -2.01 12.31
C SER A 179 15.24 -2.05 10.79
N LEU A 180 14.23 -2.75 10.25
CA LEU A 180 14.04 -2.87 8.80
C LEU A 180 13.72 -1.54 8.11
N LEU A 181 12.99 -0.65 8.79
CA LEU A 181 12.63 0.66 8.25
C LEU A 181 13.64 1.76 8.60
N GLY A 182 14.73 1.45 9.33
CA GLY A 182 15.73 2.43 9.75
C GLY A 182 15.15 3.52 10.66
N ARG A 183 14.23 3.18 11.58
CA ARG A 183 13.52 4.10 12.49
C ARG A 183 13.75 3.78 13.96
N SER A 184 15.00 3.62 14.34
CA SER A 184 15.40 3.24 15.71
C SER A 184 15.01 4.25 16.81
N GLU A 185 14.74 5.52 16.42
CA GLU A 185 14.31 6.57 17.33
C GLU A 185 12.83 6.50 17.73
N ALA A 186 12.02 5.68 17.06
CA ALA A 186 10.60 5.55 17.35
C ALA A 186 10.35 5.06 18.79
N VAL A 187 9.26 5.53 19.39
CA VAL A 187 8.87 5.19 20.77
C VAL A 187 7.61 4.32 20.75
N LEU A 188 7.59 3.29 21.60
CA LEU A 188 6.48 2.37 21.76
C LEU A 188 5.82 2.53 23.14
N HIS A 189 4.49 2.60 23.15
CA HIS A 189 3.67 2.45 24.35
C HIS A 189 2.70 1.29 24.17
N VAL A 190 2.60 0.44 25.20
CA VAL A 190 1.60 -0.65 25.24
C VAL A 190 0.51 -0.29 26.22
N LYS A 191 -0.76 -0.43 25.82
CA LYS A 191 -1.93 -0.06 26.61
C LYS A 191 -3.06 -1.09 26.49
N THR A 192 -3.79 -1.29 27.56
CA THR A 192 -4.95 -2.20 27.59
C THR A 192 -6.21 -1.60 26.98
N ASN A 193 -6.44 -0.29 27.18
CA ASN A 193 -7.67 0.38 26.78
C ASN A 193 -7.44 1.34 25.61
N VAL A 194 -7.30 0.78 24.42
CA VAL A 194 -7.20 1.54 23.16
C VAL A 194 -8.21 1.02 22.14
N ALA A 195 -8.75 1.94 21.36
CA ALA A 195 -9.81 1.63 20.39
C ALA A 195 -9.30 0.84 19.17
N GLN A 196 -8.01 0.95 18.87
CA GLN A 196 -7.35 0.30 17.72
C GLN A 196 -6.19 -0.55 18.21
N ASP A 197 -5.90 -1.64 17.51
CA ASP A 197 -4.79 -2.53 17.83
C ASP A 197 -3.44 -1.79 17.79
N VAL A 198 -3.25 -0.96 16.78
CA VAL A 198 -2.08 -0.10 16.62
C VAL A 198 -2.52 1.30 16.21
N SER A 199 -2.01 2.31 16.88
CA SER A 199 -2.20 3.71 16.58
C SER A 199 -0.87 4.43 16.52
N ALA A 200 -0.79 5.52 15.76
CA ALA A 200 0.43 6.29 15.60
C ALA A 200 0.20 7.78 15.87
N LEU A 201 1.19 8.39 16.50
CA LEU A 201 1.30 9.84 16.69
C LEU A 201 2.52 10.33 15.92
N PRO A 202 2.31 11.04 14.80
CA PRO A 202 3.40 11.64 14.08
C PRO A 202 4.13 12.69 14.92
N GLY A 203 5.43 12.55 15.04
CA GLY A 203 6.28 13.47 15.79
C GLY A 203 7.75 13.08 15.70
N PRO A 204 8.69 13.90 16.18
CA PRO A 204 10.04 13.50 16.48
C PRO A 204 10.20 13.28 18.01
N PRO A 205 10.37 12.04 18.45
CA PRO A 205 10.23 10.78 17.68
C PRO A 205 8.79 10.42 17.36
N ALA A 206 8.61 9.59 16.31
CA ALA A 206 7.32 8.96 16.04
C ALA A 206 6.93 8.07 17.22
N THR A 207 5.67 8.14 17.66
CA THR A 207 5.19 7.37 18.81
C THR A 207 4.11 6.40 18.38
N LEU A 208 4.31 5.11 18.63
CA LEU A 208 3.32 4.06 18.38
C LEU A 208 2.66 3.65 19.70
N VAL A 209 1.35 3.45 19.64
CA VAL A 209 0.56 2.94 20.78
C VAL A 209 -0.08 1.63 20.33
N VAL A 210 0.21 0.56 21.04
CA VAL A 210 -0.22 -0.81 20.72
C VAL A 210 -1.11 -1.33 21.84
N ARG A 211 -2.17 -2.05 21.46
CA ARG A 211 -3.03 -2.75 22.39
C ARG A 211 -2.27 -3.94 23.00
N ALA A 212 -2.35 -4.07 24.33
CA ALA A 212 -1.78 -5.21 25.05
C ALA A 212 -2.43 -6.54 24.62
N GLY A 213 -1.67 -7.62 24.70
CA GLY A 213 -2.18 -8.98 24.44
C GLY A 213 -2.22 -9.41 22.96
N LEU A 214 -1.67 -8.62 22.05
CA LEU A 214 -1.52 -9.04 20.64
C LEU A 214 -0.37 -10.04 20.49
N THR A 215 -0.65 -11.20 19.91
CA THR A 215 0.31 -12.32 19.79
C THR A 215 0.63 -12.73 18.35
N ASP A 216 -0.22 -12.36 17.38
CA ASP A 216 0.05 -12.63 15.96
C ASP A 216 1.17 -11.72 15.46
N ALA A 217 2.37 -12.27 15.37
CA ALA A 217 3.57 -11.51 15.02
C ALA A 217 3.51 -10.89 13.62
N ALA A 218 3.00 -11.62 12.61
CA ALA A 218 2.96 -11.11 11.24
C ALA A 218 1.93 -9.98 11.07
N SER A 219 0.74 -10.13 11.67
CA SER A 219 -0.28 -9.08 11.71
C SER A 219 0.22 -7.84 12.45
N LEU A 220 0.91 -8.04 13.56
CA LEU A 220 1.46 -6.96 14.37
C LEU A 220 2.57 -6.21 13.62
N GLU A 221 3.49 -6.92 12.99
CA GLU A 221 4.55 -6.34 12.15
C GLU A 221 3.96 -5.54 10.99
N PHE A 222 2.93 -6.07 10.31
CA PHE A 222 2.20 -5.35 9.26
C PHE A 222 1.62 -4.03 9.78
N GLN A 223 0.91 -4.07 10.90
CA GLN A 223 0.26 -2.88 11.47
C GLN A 223 1.26 -1.85 11.97
N LEU A 224 2.34 -2.28 12.64
CA LEU A 224 3.40 -1.41 13.15
C LEU A 224 4.15 -0.72 12.01
N ALA A 225 4.53 -1.45 10.97
CA ALA A 225 5.23 -0.89 9.81
C ALA A 225 4.35 0.14 9.09
N ARG A 226 3.07 -0.19 8.87
CA ARG A 226 2.09 0.72 8.30
C ARG A 226 1.94 2.00 9.12
N ALA A 227 1.82 1.87 10.44
CA ALA A 227 1.68 2.99 11.34
C ALA A 227 2.94 3.87 11.38
N LEU A 228 4.12 3.25 11.33
CA LEU A 228 5.40 3.95 11.38
C LEU A 228 5.66 4.77 10.12
N VAL A 229 5.41 4.19 8.91
CA VAL A 229 5.53 4.91 7.64
C VAL A 229 4.52 6.05 7.52
N ALA A 230 3.32 5.90 8.07
CA ALA A 230 2.34 6.99 8.15
C ALA A 230 2.84 8.18 9.02
N CYS A 231 3.82 7.97 9.90
CA CYS A 231 4.48 9.01 10.68
C CYS A 231 5.66 9.68 9.96
N ASP A 232 6.11 9.18 8.83
CA ASP A 232 7.22 9.81 8.10
C ASP A 232 6.88 11.26 7.77
N PRO A 233 7.85 12.18 7.88
CA PRO A 233 7.59 13.61 7.73
C PRO A 233 6.88 14.02 6.43
N GLU A 234 7.08 13.27 5.35
CA GLU A 234 6.40 13.49 4.07
C GLU A 234 4.93 13.02 4.05
N HIS A 235 4.55 12.09 4.94
CA HIS A 235 3.20 11.57 5.07
C HIS A 235 2.43 12.15 6.26
N ALA A 236 3.16 12.62 7.27
CA ALA A 236 2.62 13.04 8.55
C ALA A 236 1.53 14.12 8.45
N LEU A 237 1.64 15.05 7.50
CA LEU A 237 0.62 16.10 7.30
C LEU A 237 -0.74 15.53 6.96
N VAL A 238 -0.80 14.60 6.00
CA VAL A 238 -2.06 14.04 5.49
C VAL A 238 -2.59 12.90 6.36
N THR A 239 -1.76 12.35 7.24
CA THR A 239 -2.16 11.33 8.21
C THR A 239 -2.62 11.94 9.54
N ALA A 240 -1.99 13.03 9.98
CA ALA A 240 -2.31 13.71 11.23
C ALA A 240 -3.47 14.71 11.12
N LEU A 241 -3.64 15.35 9.96
CA LEU A 241 -4.66 16.37 9.73
C LEU A 241 -5.86 15.79 8.98
N ASN A 242 -7.04 16.31 9.29
CA ASN A 242 -8.20 16.08 8.43
C ASN A 242 -8.08 16.91 7.14
N GLU A 243 -8.87 16.58 6.13
CA GLU A 243 -8.83 17.22 4.82
C GLU A 243 -8.97 18.74 4.89
N ARG A 244 -9.91 19.25 5.69
CA ARG A 244 -10.15 20.68 5.86
C ARG A 244 -8.92 21.41 6.41
N ALA A 245 -8.30 20.84 7.44
CA ALA A 245 -7.10 21.43 8.05
C ALA A 245 -5.89 21.36 7.12
N ALA A 246 -5.71 20.26 6.41
CA ALA A 246 -4.61 20.09 5.44
C ALA A 246 -4.79 21.03 4.24
N ARG A 247 -5.96 21.10 3.62
CA ARG A 247 -6.25 22.06 2.51
C ARG A 247 -5.98 23.50 2.93
N ARG A 248 -6.44 23.87 4.14
CA ARG A 248 -6.20 25.19 4.69
C ARG A 248 -4.71 25.49 4.88
N LEU A 249 -3.94 24.49 5.37
CA LEU A 249 -2.49 24.63 5.51
C LEU A 249 -1.81 24.78 4.15
N PHE A 250 -2.18 23.98 3.16
CA PHE A 250 -1.63 24.06 1.80
C PHE A 250 -1.90 25.43 1.15
N THR A 251 -3.12 25.95 1.28
CA THR A 251 -3.47 27.31 0.84
C THR A 251 -2.60 28.35 1.55
N ALA A 252 -2.44 28.25 2.86
CA ALA A 252 -1.63 29.20 3.63
C ALA A 252 -0.14 29.14 3.26
N VAL A 253 0.41 27.95 2.97
CA VAL A 253 1.78 27.76 2.48
C VAL A 253 1.97 28.40 1.11
N THR A 254 1.04 28.17 0.18
CA THR A 254 1.08 28.79 -1.16
C THR A 254 1.01 30.32 -1.07
N LEU A 255 0.18 30.84 -0.17
CA LEU A 255 0.11 32.29 0.12
C LEU A 255 1.38 32.85 0.74
N ALA A 256 2.00 32.09 1.64
CA ALA A 256 3.19 32.54 2.34
C ALA A 256 4.42 32.56 1.44
N PHE A 257 4.58 31.57 0.57
CA PHE A 257 5.84 31.29 -0.12
C PHE A 257 5.73 31.23 -1.65
N GLY A 258 4.52 31.12 -2.21
CA GLY A 258 4.28 31.08 -3.65
C GLY A 258 3.74 32.40 -4.21
N THR A 259 3.36 32.35 -5.49
CA THR A 259 2.63 33.41 -6.19
C THR A 259 1.13 33.12 -6.02
N PRO A 260 0.38 33.99 -5.32
CA PRO A 260 -1.06 33.76 -5.14
C PRO A 260 -1.77 33.83 -6.50
N SER A 261 -2.63 32.86 -6.78
CA SER A 261 -3.54 32.94 -7.91
C SER A 261 -4.60 34.01 -7.61
N PRO A 262 -4.89 34.94 -8.53
CA PRO A 262 -5.90 35.98 -8.33
C PRO A 262 -7.32 35.41 -8.15
N GLU A 263 -7.56 34.18 -8.57
CA GLU A 263 -8.87 33.52 -8.54
C GLU A 263 -9.19 32.79 -7.23
N THR A 264 -8.22 32.63 -6.33
CA THR A 264 -8.43 31.87 -5.10
C THR A 264 -9.11 32.74 -4.04
N PRO A 265 -10.35 32.47 -3.63
CA PRO A 265 -11.03 33.20 -2.56
C PRO A 265 -10.31 32.94 -1.24
N LEU A 266 -9.65 33.95 -0.70
CA LEU A 266 -8.84 33.86 0.51
C LEU A 266 -9.65 34.26 1.74
N SER A 267 -9.79 33.34 2.69
CA SER A 267 -10.37 33.66 3.98
C SER A 267 -9.40 34.49 4.86
N LEU A 268 -9.95 35.27 5.80
CA LEU A 268 -9.12 35.98 6.80
C LEU A 268 -8.27 34.99 7.61
N SER A 269 -8.78 33.79 7.85
CA SER A 269 -8.07 32.74 8.58
C SER A 269 -6.87 32.17 7.81
N ASP A 270 -6.93 32.09 6.47
CA ASP A 270 -5.83 31.61 5.65
C ASP A 270 -4.71 32.65 5.59
N ARG A 271 -5.08 33.94 5.52
CA ARG A 271 -4.13 35.06 5.60
C ARG A 271 -3.41 35.09 6.96
N ALA A 272 -4.17 34.92 8.07
CA ALA A 272 -3.58 34.86 9.40
C ALA A 272 -2.58 33.71 9.54
N LEU A 273 -2.96 32.49 9.04
CA LEU A 273 -2.07 31.33 9.06
C LEU A 273 -0.82 31.54 8.20
N SER A 274 -0.95 32.17 7.03
CA SER A 274 0.20 32.46 6.17
C SER A 274 1.20 33.44 6.82
N LEU A 275 0.70 34.44 7.54
CA LEU A 275 1.55 35.38 8.32
C LEU A 275 2.25 34.65 9.47
N GLN A 276 1.56 33.77 10.19
CA GLN A 276 2.17 32.95 11.24
C GLN A 276 3.27 32.03 10.69
N LEU A 277 3.04 31.37 9.55
CA LEU A 277 4.07 30.55 8.89
C LEU A 277 5.33 31.40 8.56
N ARG A 278 5.15 32.56 7.97
CA ARG A 278 6.28 33.49 7.70
C ARG A 278 7.01 33.93 8.97
N ALA A 279 6.30 34.14 10.06
CA ALA A 279 6.90 34.55 11.33
C ALA A 279 7.63 33.41 12.05
N THR A 280 7.12 32.17 11.93
CA THR A 280 7.65 31.02 12.65
C THR A 280 8.82 30.34 11.93
N ILE A 281 8.81 30.34 10.59
CA ILE A 281 9.81 29.66 9.77
C ILE A 281 11.06 30.53 9.62
N ALA A 282 12.25 29.97 9.89
CA ALA A 282 13.52 30.67 9.73
C ALA A 282 13.79 31.05 8.27
N LYS A 283 14.46 32.20 8.04
CA LYS A 283 14.73 32.73 6.69
C LYS A 283 15.35 31.74 5.70
N PRO A 284 16.34 30.89 6.07
CA PRO A 284 16.91 29.91 5.15
C PRO A 284 15.84 28.90 4.65
N ALA A 285 15.01 28.39 5.56
CA ALA A 285 13.93 27.47 5.21
C ALA A 285 12.81 28.14 4.39
N GLN A 286 12.57 29.43 4.60
CA GLN A 286 11.64 30.19 3.76
C GLN A 286 12.11 30.29 2.31
N LEU A 287 13.44 30.45 2.08
CA LEU A 287 13.99 30.49 0.73
C LEU A 287 13.80 29.16 0.01
N GLU A 288 14.12 28.06 0.69
CA GLU A 288 13.91 26.71 0.16
C GLU A 288 12.42 26.43 -0.11
N LEU A 289 11.53 26.81 0.82
CA LEU A 289 10.08 26.68 0.63
C LEU A 289 9.57 27.46 -0.59
N ARG A 290 10.08 28.68 -0.85
CA ARG A 290 9.69 29.44 -2.04
C ARG A 290 10.05 28.71 -3.34
N GLN A 291 11.23 28.14 -3.41
CA GLN A 291 11.67 27.38 -4.59
C GLN A 291 10.79 26.14 -4.80
N LEU A 292 10.56 25.37 -3.74
CA LEU A 292 9.75 24.15 -3.81
C LEU A 292 8.27 24.45 -4.10
N VAL A 293 7.70 25.48 -3.48
CA VAL A 293 6.31 25.89 -3.73
C VAL A 293 6.14 26.39 -5.16
N ALA A 294 7.09 27.11 -5.72
CA ALA A 294 7.03 27.56 -7.11
C ALA A 294 6.89 26.40 -8.10
N THR A 295 7.51 25.26 -7.78
CA THR A 295 7.49 24.07 -8.66
C THR A 295 6.34 23.12 -8.32
N HIS A 296 6.03 22.92 -7.04
CA HIS A 296 5.16 21.82 -6.59
C HIS A 296 3.81 22.24 -5.98
N ALA A 297 3.49 23.55 -5.91
CA ALA A 297 2.23 24.02 -5.30
C ALA A 297 0.98 23.37 -5.92
N GLY A 298 0.97 23.15 -7.24
CA GLY A 298 -0.12 22.49 -7.95
C GLY A 298 -0.29 21.00 -7.60
N GLN A 299 0.68 20.42 -6.91
CA GLN A 299 0.65 18.99 -6.48
C GLN A 299 0.19 18.84 -5.02
N LEU A 300 -0.05 19.94 -4.29
CA LEU A 300 -0.54 19.95 -2.91
C LEU A 300 -2.04 19.62 -2.87
N ASP A 301 -2.39 18.44 -3.33
CA ASP A 301 -3.75 17.90 -3.34
C ASP A 301 -3.93 16.84 -2.24
N TYR A 302 -4.82 17.12 -1.27
CA TYR A 302 -4.98 16.25 -0.10
C TYR A 302 -5.40 14.81 -0.45
N PRO A 303 -6.44 14.57 -1.28
CA PRO A 303 -6.84 13.22 -1.63
C PRO A 303 -5.72 12.40 -2.28
N ARG A 304 -4.98 12.99 -3.21
CA ARG A 304 -3.85 12.36 -3.88
C ARG A 304 -2.73 12.01 -2.90
N LEU A 305 -2.34 12.99 -2.07
CA LEU A 305 -1.27 12.80 -1.07
C LEU A 305 -1.68 11.79 0.01
N ARG A 306 -2.94 11.81 0.43
CA ARG A 306 -3.49 10.85 1.40
C ARG A 306 -3.46 9.43 0.83
N LYS A 307 -3.90 9.25 -0.42
CA LYS A 307 -3.83 7.96 -1.11
C LYS A 307 -2.38 7.47 -1.23
N SER A 308 -1.46 8.33 -1.65
CA SER A 308 -0.02 7.98 -1.74
C SER A 308 0.55 7.51 -0.39
N ALA A 309 0.25 8.23 0.69
CA ALA A 309 0.67 7.85 2.04
C ALA A 309 0.07 6.51 2.49
N GLU A 310 -1.20 6.23 2.18
CA GLU A 310 -1.84 4.95 2.48
C GLU A 310 -1.21 3.79 1.70
N LEU A 311 -0.91 4.00 0.42
CA LEU A 311 -0.25 2.99 -0.42
C LEU A 311 1.17 2.70 0.08
N ALA A 312 1.96 3.72 0.38
CA ALA A 312 3.29 3.55 0.96
C ALA A 312 3.23 2.78 2.29
N ALA A 313 2.27 3.10 3.14
CA ALA A 313 2.08 2.45 4.43
C ALA A 313 1.71 0.96 4.29
N VAL A 314 0.80 0.57 3.40
CA VAL A 314 0.44 -0.86 3.22
C VAL A 314 1.56 -1.66 2.57
N ARG A 315 2.31 -1.07 1.64
CA ARG A 315 3.50 -1.69 1.04
C ARG A 315 4.58 -1.95 2.10
N ALA A 316 4.79 -1.00 3.02
CA ALA A 316 5.70 -1.19 4.15
C ALA A 316 5.24 -2.33 5.07
N GLY A 317 3.94 -2.40 5.36
CA GLY A 317 3.36 -3.49 6.12
C GLY A 317 3.65 -4.86 5.48
N LEU A 318 3.40 -5.00 4.19
CA LEU A 318 3.69 -6.21 3.42
C LEU A 318 5.18 -6.57 3.45
N LEU A 319 6.04 -5.59 3.18
CA LEU A 319 7.49 -5.79 3.16
C LEU A 319 8.00 -6.32 4.51
N VAL A 320 7.56 -5.72 5.61
CA VAL A 320 8.06 -6.09 6.95
C VAL A 320 7.47 -7.40 7.43
N SER A 321 6.17 -7.65 7.21
CA SER A 321 5.53 -8.91 7.62
C SER A 321 6.06 -10.12 6.84
N GLY A 322 6.39 -9.92 5.54
CA GLY A 322 6.81 -10.98 4.63
C GLY A 322 5.75 -12.08 4.42
N ASP A 323 4.49 -11.77 4.74
CA ASP A 323 3.35 -12.69 4.66
C ASP A 323 2.17 -12.00 3.97
N VAL A 324 1.95 -12.37 2.70
CA VAL A 324 0.92 -11.75 1.87
C VAL A 324 -0.48 -12.07 2.42
N ARG A 325 -0.71 -13.34 2.81
CA ARG A 325 -2.00 -13.78 3.36
C ARG A 325 -2.37 -13.00 4.62
N THR A 326 -1.48 -12.97 5.60
CA THR A 326 -1.70 -12.24 6.86
C THR A 326 -1.84 -10.73 6.62
N SER A 327 -1.09 -10.15 5.68
CA SER A 327 -1.20 -8.74 5.33
C SER A 327 -2.57 -8.39 4.75
N LEU A 328 -3.11 -9.22 3.85
CA LEU A 328 -4.44 -9.03 3.26
C LEU A 328 -5.55 -9.17 4.32
N LEU A 329 -5.47 -10.19 5.19
CA LEU A 329 -6.41 -10.36 6.31
C LEU A 329 -6.36 -9.18 7.30
N SER A 330 -5.15 -8.72 7.64
CA SER A 330 -4.98 -7.58 8.55
C SER A 330 -5.56 -6.31 7.95
N LEU A 331 -5.33 -6.07 6.65
CA LEU A 331 -5.86 -4.91 5.96
C LEU A 331 -7.39 -4.96 5.88
N ALA A 332 -7.98 -6.12 5.56
CA ALA A 332 -9.43 -6.30 5.52
C ALA A 332 -10.09 -5.99 6.87
N ARG A 333 -9.51 -6.48 7.97
CA ARG A 333 -10.02 -6.20 9.33
C ARG A 333 -9.90 -4.73 9.74
N MET A 334 -8.97 -3.98 9.18
CA MET A 334 -8.74 -2.57 9.51
C MET A 334 -9.61 -1.61 8.70
N GLN A 335 -10.10 -2.02 7.54
CA GLN A 335 -10.90 -1.18 6.65
C GLN A 335 -12.39 -1.44 6.86
N SER A 336 -13.10 -0.45 7.40
CA SER A 336 -14.55 -0.56 7.61
C SER A 336 -15.35 -0.78 6.32
N SER A 337 -14.84 -0.33 5.18
CA SER A 337 -15.42 -0.58 3.86
C SER A 337 -15.42 -2.06 3.46
N LEU A 338 -14.56 -2.88 4.08
CA LEU A 338 -14.44 -4.30 3.81
C LEU A 338 -15.13 -5.20 4.86
N ASN A 339 -15.80 -4.62 5.86
CA ASN A 339 -16.48 -5.40 6.91
C ASN A 339 -17.54 -6.36 6.37
N GLU A 340 -18.12 -6.07 5.20
CA GLU A 340 -19.11 -6.91 4.54
C GLU A 340 -18.47 -7.88 3.50
N CYS A 341 -17.16 -7.77 3.27
CA CYS A 341 -16.42 -8.64 2.38
C CYS A 341 -15.82 -9.77 3.18
N ASP A 342 -16.35 -10.98 3.04
CA ASP A 342 -15.70 -12.18 3.56
C ASP A 342 -14.54 -12.58 2.64
N VAL A 343 -13.37 -11.98 2.87
CA VAL A 343 -12.17 -12.18 2.03
C VAL A 343 -11.63 -13.61 2.08
N GLU A 344 -12.15 -14.45 2.97
CA GLU A 344 -11.85 -15.89 3.04
C GLU A 344 -12.75 -16.70 2.10
N THR A 345 -13.57 -16.04 1.26
CA THR A 345 -14.29 -16.61 0.13
C THR A 345 -13.83 -15.99 -1.18
N GLU A 346 -13.88 -16.73 -2.28
CA GLU A 346 -13.45 -16.25 -3.60
C GLU A 346 -14.23 -14.99 -4.04
N THR A 347 -15.54 -15.00 -3.84
CA THR A 347 -16.41 -13.86 -4.17
C THR A 347 -16.14 -12.66 -3.27
N GLY A 348 -15.89 -12.88 -1.98
CA GLY A 348 -15.54 -11.82 -1.04
C GLY A 348 -14.17 -11.22 -1.32
N TYR A 349 -13.17 -12.03 -1.68
CA TYR A 349 -11.86 -11.56 -2.13
C TYR A 349 -11.97 -10.69 -3.40
N ALA A 350 -12.66 -11.18 -4.44
CA ALA A 350 -12.85 -10.43 -5.67
C ALA A 350 -13.57 -9.09 -5.42
N ARG A 351 -14.62 -9.12 -4.59
CA ARG A 351 -15.32 -7.91 -4.17
C ARG A 351 -14.41 -6.93 -3.41
N ALA A 352 -13.58 -7.41 -2.51
CA ALA A 352 -12.61 -6.59 -1.77
C ALA A 352 -11.59 -5.90 -2.70
N CYS A 353 -11.12 -6.59 -3.74
CA CYS A 353 -10.25 -6.00 -4.75
C CYS A 353 -10.93 -4.85 -5.52
N VAL A 354 -12.24 -4.97 -5.82
CA VAL A 354 -13.00 -3.94 -6.54
C VAL A 354 -13.36 -2.77 -5.62
N GLU A 355 -13.82 -3.04 -4.39
CA GLU A 355 -14.31 -2.00 -3.47
C GLU A 355 -13.18 -1.24 -2.76
N SER A 356 -12.00 -1.86 -2.58
CA SER A 356 -10.86 -1.24 -1.92
C SER A 356 -9.64 -1.13 -2.84
N PRO A 357 -9.39 0.06 -3.40
CA PRO A 357 -8.15 0.30 -4.18
C PRO A 357 -6.88 -0.01 -3.40
N THR A 358 -6.90 0.15 -2.06
CA THR A 358 -5.76 -0.17 -1.19
C THR A 358 -5.55 -1.67 -1.06
N PHE A 359 -6.62 -2.46 -0.99
CA PHE A 359 -6.56 -3.93 -0.97
C PHE A 359 -6.02 -4.47 -2.29
N ALA A 360 -6.57 -4.01 -3.43
CA ALA A 360 -6.07 -4.36 -4.75
C ALA A 360 -4.60 -3.99 -4.94
N GLU A 361 -4.18 -2.83 -4.42
CA GLU A 361 -2.80 -2.37 -4.51
C GLU A 361 -1.85 -3.24 -3.69
N LEU A 362 -2.29 -3.77 -2.55
CA LEU A 362 -1.48 -4.71 -1.76
C LEU A 362 -1.20 -5.99 -2.57
N VAL A 363 -2.21 -6.51 -3.29
CA VAL A 363 -2.03 -7.65 -4.21
C VAL A 363 -1.09 -7.29 -5.35
N ARG A 364 -1.26 -6.12 -5.99
CA ARG A 364 -0.37 -5.65 -7.07
C ARG A 364 1.08 -5.52 -6.61
N CYS A 365 1.28 -5.00 -5.40
CA CYS A 365 2.61 -4.87 -4.80
C CYS A 365 3.23 -6.25 -4.57
N ALA A 366 2.48 -7.21 -4.04
CA ALA A 366 2.94 -8.58 -3.84
C ALA A 366 3.37 -9.26 -5.17
N LEU A 367 2.63 -9.00 -6.26
CA LEU A 367 2.93 -9.51 -7.59
C LEU A 367 3.92 -8.63 -8.39
N SER A 368 4.50 -7.60 -7.79
CA SER A 368 5.47 -6.73 -8.46
C SER A 368 6.85 -7.38 -8.54
N LEU A 369 7.58 -7.10 -9.63
CA LEU A 369 8.93 -7.64 -9.82
C LEU A 369 9.88 -7.32 -8.67
N PRO A 370 9.89 -6.09 -8.08
CA PRO A 370 10.73 -5.80 -6.94
C PRO A 370 10.42 -6.67 -5.72
N PHE A 371 9.14 -6.90 -5.39
CA PHE A 371 8.78 -7.73 -4.24
C PHE A 371 9.06 -9.21 -4.49
N ILE A 372 8.82 -9.71 -5.70
CA ILE A 372 9.16 -11.08 -6.10
C ILE A 372 10.67 -11.30 -5.97
N GLY A 373 11.50 -10.37 -6.51
CA GLY A 373 12.95 -10.45 -6.42
C GLY A 373 13.47 -10.45 -4.98
N LEU A 374 12.91 -9.62 -4.10
CA LEU A 374 13.24 -9.65 -2.67
C LEU A 374 12.84 -10.99 -2.02
N THR A 375 11.68 -11.52 -2.37
CA THR A 375 11.22 -12.82 -1.87
C THR A 375 12.17 -13.92 -2.32
N GLU A 376 12.62 -13.90 -3.56
CA GLU A 376 13.57 -14.88 -4.12
C GLU A 376 14.92 -14.83 -3.40
N LEU A 377 15.45 -13.63 -3.13
CA LEU A 377 16.69 -13.44 -2.38
C LEU A 377 16.60 -13.94 -0.92
N ALA A 378 15.41 -13.91 -0.33
CA ALA A 378 15.19 -14.31 1.04
C ALA A 378 14.82 -15.81 1.19
N LEU A 379 14.49 -16.49 0.08
CA LEU A 379 14.29 -17.94 0.10
C LEU A 379 15.64 -18.65 0.26
N PRO A 380 15.71 -19.71 1.10
CA PRO A 380 16.92 -20.53 1.18
C PRO A 380 17.23 -21.12 -0.19
N GLN A 381 18.49 -21.02 -0.64
CA GLN A 381 18.97 -21.48 -1.95
C GLN A 381 18.91 -23.02 -2.14
N HIS A 382 18.43 -23.76 -1.13
CA HIS A 382 18.28 -25.22 -1.14
C HIS A 382 16.84 -25.60 -0.82
N TRP A 383 15.94 -25.39 -1.76
CA TRP A 383 14.75 -26.20 -1.84
C TRP A 383 15.07 -27.35 -2.84
N ASP A 384 15.81 -28.36 -2.36
CA ASP A 384 15.77 -29.67 -3.01
C ASP A 384 14.34 -30.19 -2.91
N GLU A 385 13.77 -30.51 -4.09
CA GLU A 385 12.42 -31.04 -4.30
C GLU A 385 12.32 -32.50 -3.76
N SER A 386 12.64 -32.72 -2.51
CA SER A 386 12.56 -34.03 -1.88
C SER A 386 11.88 -33.92 -0.51
N ALA A 387 10.56 -33.66 -0.52
CA ALA A 387 9.67 -33.99 0.59
C ALA A 387 8.27 -34.36 0.05
#